data_9dbd9dd592aeed9d06d1a597de28149e
#
_entry.id   9dbd9dd592aeed9d06d1a597de28149e
#
_cell.length_a   1.000
_cell.length_b   1.000
_cell.length_c   1.000
_cell.angle_alpha   90.00
_cell.angle_beta   90.00
_cell.angle_gamma   90.00
#
_symmetry.space_group_name_H-M   'P 1'
#
loop_
_entity.id
_entity.type
_entity.pdbx_description
1 polymer ?
#
loop_
_entity_poly.entity_id
_entity_poly.type
_entity_poly.pdbx_seq_one_letter_code
_entity_poly.pdbx_strand_id
1 'polypeptide(L)'
;SRMPPTADTVAKRLHYVHQEGAAVYKFAIAKMAEVSAEIMARNNLRADMIDWLVPHQANKRIIESTAERMGLSMDKVMVTIHKYGNTTNATIPLCLWDYEPKLKRGDRLVLAAFGGGFTWAGAYVQWAYDGATAPKLNGKSNGKSS
;
A
#
# COMPACT_ATOMS: atom_id res chain seq x y z
N SER A 1 -21.30 -0.57 -14.41
CA SER A 1 -21.96 -0.21 -13.15
C SER A 1 -23.26 -1.00 -13.00
N ARG A 2 -23.52 -1.56 -11.82
CA ARG A 2 -24.79 -2.25 -11.51
C ARG A 2 -25.96 -1.26 -11.37
N MET A 3 -25.67 0.00 -11.05
CA MET A 3 -26.64 1.08 -10.95
C MET A 3 -26.09 2.30 -11.70
N PRO A 4 -26.43 2.47 -12.98
CA PRO A 4 -26.05 3.67 -13.72
C PRO A 4 -26.77 4.88 -13.13
N PRO A 5 -26.21 6.10 -13.27
CA PRO A 5 -26.89 7.31 -12.82
C PRO A 5 -28.18 7.53 -13.61
N THR A 6 -29.26 7.75 -12.87
CA THR A 6 -30.58 8.16 -13.38
C THR A 6 -31.02 9.41 -12.62
N ALA A 7 -32.05 10.11 -13.10
CA ALA A 7 -32.61 11.29 -12.38
C ALA A 7 -33.00 10.93 -10.92
N ASP A 8 -33.56 9.73 -10.69
CA ASP A 8 -33.94 9.24 -9.36
C ASP A 8 -32.70 8.97 -8.48
N THR A 9 -31.68 8.28 -9.02
CA THR A 9 -30.46 7.97 -8.25
C THR A 9 -29.64 9.23 -7.94
N VAL A 10 -29.66 10.22 -8.81
CA VAL A 10 -29.03 11.53 -8.59
C VAL A 10 -29.79 12.31 -7.51
N ALA A 11 -31.13 12.38 -7.58
CA ALA A 11 -31.94 13.03 -6.56
C ALA A 11 -31.74 12.39 -5.17
N LYS A 12 -31.60 11.07 -5.10
CA LYS A 12 -31.33 10.32 -3.88
C LYS A 12 -29.85 10.33 -3.46
N ARG A 13 -28.99 11.04 -4.17
CA ARG A 13 -27.54 11.13 -3.91
C ARG A 13 -26.80 9.78 -3.90
N LEU A 14 -27.30 8.75 -4.58
CA LEU A 14 -26.71 7.41 -4.62
C LEU A 14 -25.42 7.32 -5.44
N HIS A 15 -25.05 8.39 -6.14
CA HIS A 15 -23.80 8.54 -6.88
C HIS A 15 -22.62 8.96 -5.98
N TYR A 16 -22.87 9.36 -4.73
CA TYR A 16 -21.81 9.59 -3.76
C TYR A 16 -21.24 8.27 -3.20
N VAL A 17 -19.99 8.30 -2.80
CA VAL A 17 -19.36 7.16 -2.10
C VAL A 17 -19.95 7.06 -0.69
N HIS A 18 -20.57 5.94 -0.40
CA HIS A 18 -21.03 5.58 0.94
C HIS A 18 -20.11 4.49 1.50
N GLN A 19 -19.60 4.68 2.70
CA GLN A 19 -18.69 3.75 3.33
C GLN A 19 -19.01 3.60 4.83
N GLU A 20 -19.22 2.36 5.26
CA GLU A 20 -19.33 2.02 6.67
C GLU A 20 -17.93 1.85 7.28
N GLY A 21 -17.36 2.94 7.76
CA GLY A 21 -15.97 3.01 8.19
C GLY A 21 -15.56 1.94 9.22
N ALA A 22 -16.44 1.60 10.17
CA ALA A 22 -16.16 0.57 11.19
C ALA A 22 -16.06 -0.85 10.58
N ALA A 23 -16.95 -1.19 9.65
CA ALA A 23 -16.94 -2.47 8.96
C ALA A 23 -15.69 -2.58 8.07
N VAL A 24 -15.42 -1.55 7.26
CA VAL A 24 -14.23 -1.46 6.42
C VAL A 24 -12.95 -1.61 7.24
N TYR A 25 -12.85 -0.93 8.37
CA TYR A 25 -11.69 -1.00 9.25
C TYR A 25 -11.42 -2.43 9.76
N LYS A 26 -12.44 -3.12 10.28
CA LYS A 26 -12.30 -4.50 10.76
C LYS A 26 -11.86 -5.45 9.66
N PHE A 27 -12.51 -5.37 8.48
CA PHE A 27 -12.17 -6.19 7.33
C PHE A 27 -10.76 -5.92 6.80
N ALA A 28 -10.40 -4.65 6.66
CA ALA A 28 -9.09 -4.26 6.16
C ALA A 28 -7.96 -4.84 7.01
N ILE A 29 -8.01 -4.67 8.34
CA ILE A 29 -6.98 -5.20 9.24
C ILE A 29 -6.90 -6.72 9.16
N ALA A 30 -8.05 -7.41 9.18
CA ALA A 30 -8.07 -8.86 9.10
C ALA A 30 -7.46 -9.35 7.79
N LYS A 31 -7.95 -8.82 6.66
CA LYS A 31 -7.56 -9.30 5.33
C LYS A 31 -6.14 -8.90 4.92
N MET A 32 -5.66 -7.73 5.31
CA MET A 32 -4.26 -7.38 5.09
C MET A 32 -3.30 -8.25 5.89
N ALA A 33 -3.63 -8.59 7.13
CA ALA A 33 -2.82 -9.51 7.93
C ALA A 33 -2.88 -10.94 7.37
N GLU A 34 -4.07 -11.43 7.01
CA GLU A 34 -4.25 -12.76 6.40
C GLU A 34 -3.44 -12.92 5.11
N VAL A 35 -3.58 -11.99 4.17
CA VAL A 35 -2.87 -12.05 2.89
C VAL A 35 -1.36 -11.94 3.08
N SER A 36 -0.91 -11.13 4.03
CA SER A 36 0.51 -11.03 4.36
C SER A 36 1.05 -12.36 4.93
N ALA A 37 0.32 -12.98 5.86
CA ALA A 37 0.68 -14.28 6.40
C ALA A 37 0.69 -15.38 5.33
N GLU A 38 -0.29 -15.37 4.43
CA GLU A 38 -0.36 -16.31 3.30
C GLU A 38 0.84 -16.16 2.36
N ILE A 39 1.20 -14.93 1.99
CA ILE A 39 2.36 -14.66 1.13
C ILE A 39 3.66 -15.08 1.82
N MET A 40 3.80 -14.82 3.12
CA MET A 40 4.94 -15.26 3.89
C MET A 40 5.04 -16.78 3.93
N ALA A 41 3.94 -17.48 4.21
CA ALA A 41 3.91 -18.95 4.24
C ALA A 41 4.26 -19.58 2.88
N ARG A 42 3.71 -19.05 1.78
CA ARG A 42 4.00 -19.51 0.41
C ARG A 42 5.48 -19.36 0.01
N ASN A 43 6.19 -18.42 0.64
CA ASN A 43 7.60 -18.14 0.36
C ASN A 43 8.54 -18.62 1.47
N ASN A 44 8.06 -19.42 2.42
CA ASN A 44 8.83 -19.91 3.59
C ASN A 44 9.48 -18.79 4.39
N LEU A 45 8.77 -17.67 4.56
CA LEU A 45 9.23 -16.49 5.29
C LEU A 45 8.65 -16.45 6.71
N ARG A 46 9.46 -16.04 7.67
CA ARG A 46 9.04 -15.67 9.03
C ARG A 46 9.11 -14.15 9.19
N ALA A 47 8.44 -13.60 10.19
CA ALA A 47 8.40 -12.16 10.45
C ALA A 47 9.80 -11.54 10.65
N ASP A 48 10.71 -12.26 11.31
CA ASP A 48 12.10 -11.82 11.50
C ASP A 48 12.89 -11.70 10.20
N MET A 49 12.46 -12.40 9.14
CA MET A 49 13.10 -12.40 7.82
C MET A 49 12.59 -11.25 6.93
N ILE A 50 11.52 -10.54 7.32
CA ILE A 50 10.98 -9.42 6.54
C ILE A 50 11.76 -8.16 6.87
N ASP A 51 12.25 -7.49 5.83
CA ASP A 51 12.95 -6.23 5.94
C ASP A 51 11.96 -5.06 5.88
N TRP A 52 10.93 -5.14 5.01
CA TRP A 52 9.95 -4.09 4.84
C TRP A 52 8.52 -4.62 4.62
N LEU A 53 7.56 -4.06 5.36
CA LEU A 53 6.14 -4.11 5.02
C LEU A 53 5.78 -2.85 4.21
N VAL A 54 5.19 -3.05 3.03
CA VAL A 54 4.73 -1.99 2.13
C VAL A 54 3.20 -2.05 2.03
N PRO A 55 2.48 -1.46 3.00
CA PRO A 55 1.02 -1.54 3.02
C PRO A 55 0.39 -0.46 2.17
N HIS A 56 -0.78 -0.73 1.62
CA HIS A 56 -1.65 0.31 1.09
C HIS A 56 -1.91 1.41 2.13
N GLN A 57 -1.76 2.66 1.74
CA GLN A 57 -1.83 3.83 2.62
C GLN A 57 -3.28 4.34 2.76
N ALA A 58 -4.19 3.49 3.25
CA ALA A 58 -5.60 3.85 3.43
C ALA A 58 -5.85 4.66 4.71
N ASN A 59 -5.24 4.24 5.81
CA ASN A 59 -5.41 4.81 7.14
C ASN A 59 -4.26 4.36 8.04
N LYS A 60 -3.66 5.29 8.79
CA LYS A 60 -2.51 5.00 9.67
C LYS A 60 -2.82 3.88 10.68
N ARG A 61 -4.01 3.89 11.29
CA ARG A 61 -4.42 2.84 12.24
C ARG A 61 -4.51 1.45 11.62
N ILE A 62 -4.91 1.36 10.34
CA ILE A 62 -4.92 0.07 9.60
C ILE A 62 -3.49 -0.41 9.41
N ILE A 63 -2.57 0.48 9.02
CA ILE A 63 -1.15 0.16 8.83
C ILE A 63 -0.54 -0.38 10.12
N GLU A 64 -0.72 0.34 11.23
CA GLU A 64 -0.21 -0.04 12.55
C GLU A 64 -0.77 -1.40 13.00
N SER A 65 -2.08 -1.58 12.91
CA SER A 65 -2.71 -2.85 13.31
C SER A 65 -2.32 -4.03 12.40
N THR A 66 -2.01 -3.78 11.12
CA THR A 66 -1.51 -4.82 10.21
C THR A 66 -0.10 -5.24 10.63
N ALA A 67 0.79 -4.28 10.87
CA ALA A 67 2.16 -4.53 11.33
C ALA A 67 2.19 -5.31 12.65
N GLU A 68 1.39 -4.88 13.63
CA GLU A 68 1.25 -5.56 14.93
C GLU A 68 0.83 -7.03 14.76
N ARG A 69 -0.17 -7.30 13.93
CA ARG A 69 -0.64 -8.68 13.66
C ARG A 69 0.38 -9.54 12.93
N MET A 70 1.27 -8.93 12.16
CA MET A 70 2.38 -9.61 11.51
C MET A 70 3.60 -9.79 12.43
N GLY A 71 3.57 -9.25 13.65
CA GLY A 71 4.72 -9.24 14.57
C GLY A 71 5.87 -8.37 14.08
N LEU A 72 5.58 -7.33 13.28
CA LEU A 72 6.59 -6.42 12.75
C LEU A 72 6.63 -5.12 13.55
N SER A 73 7.84 -4.65 13.83
CA SER A 73 8.05 -3.31 14.38
C SER A 73 7.82 -2.23 13.33
N MET A 74 7.35 -1.06 13.75
CA MET A 74 7.00 0.05 12.85
C MET A 74 8.20 0.65 12.10
N ASP A 75 9.42 0.42 12.54
CA ASP A 75 10.63 0.80 11.82
C ASP A 75 10.83 0.01 10.50
N LYS A 76 10.19 -1.16 10.39
CA LYS A 76 10.14 -1.98 9.18
C LYS A 76 8.91 -1.70 8.31
N VAL A 77 8.13 -0.66 8.60
CA VAL A 77 6.88 -0.36 7.88
C VAL A 77 7.02 0.94 7.10
N MET A 78 6.76 0.90 5.81
CA MET A 78 6.73 2.11 5.00
C MET A 78 5.44 2.89 5.27
N VAL A 79 5.57 4.14 5.71
CA VAL A 79 4.45 5.03 6.04
C VAL A 79 4.61 6.35 5.31
N THR A 80 3.73 6.62 4.36
CA THR A 80 3.71 7.84 3.54
C THR A 80 2.36 8.55 3.52
N ILE A 81 1.38 8.01 4.24
CA ILE A 81 0.02 8.56 4.28
C ILE A 81 -0.03 10.01 4.77
N HIS A 82 0.86 10.40 5.68
CA HIS A 82 0.97 11.78 6.17
C HIS A 82 1.45 12.77 5.10
N LYS A 83 2.14 12.27 4.07
CA LYS A 83 2.69 13.07 2.96
C LYS A 83 1.75 13.13 1.76
N TYR A 84 1.14 12.00 1.40
CA TYR A 84 0.36 11.87 0.16
C TYR A 84 -1.12 11.58 0.38
N GLY A 85 -1.53 11.20 1.59
CA GLY A 85 -2.87 10.70 1.82
C GLY A 85 -3.13 9.34 1.17
N ASN A 86 -4.41 9.01 0.98
CA ASN A 86 -4.83 7.81 0.26
C ASN A 86 -4.93 8.12 -1.25
N THR A 87 -3.88 7.81 -1.99
CA THR A 87 -3.79 7.97 -3.45
C THR A 87 -4.19 6.69 -4.20
N THR A 88 -5.07 5.87 -3.61
CA THR A 88 -5.56 4.62 -4.22
C THR A 88 -4.41 3.70 -4.69
N ASN A 89 -4.36 3.35 -5.96
CA ASN A 89 -3.35 2.44 -6.52
C ASN A 89 -1.91 2.98 -6.45
N ALA A 90 -1.74 4.31 -6.33
CA ALA A 90 -0.43 4.93 -6.27
C ALA A 90 0.22 4.86 -4.87
N THR A 91 -0.49 4.42 -3.83
CA THR A 91 0.04 4.41 -2.46
C THR A 91 1.27 3.52 -2.30
N ILE A 92 1.25 2.31 -2.84
CA ILE A 92 2.39 1.38 -2.79
C ILE A 92 3.56 1.88 -3.64
N PRO A 93 3.38 2.26 -4.92
CA PRO A 93 4.46 2.87 -5.70
C PRO A 93 5.10 4.09 -5.05
N LEU A 94 4.32 4.97 -4.43
CA LEU A 94 4.86 6.15 -3.73
C LEU A 94 5.63 5.76 -2.45
N CYS A 95 5.23 4.70 -1.74
CA CYS A 95 6.04 4.16 -0.65
C CYS A 95 7.40 3.68 -1.17
N LEU A 96 7.41 2.87 -2.23
CA LEU A 96 8.65 2.38 -2.82
C LEU A 96 9.55 3.52 -3.30
N TRP A 97 8.97 4.53 -3.94
CA TRP A 97 9.70 5.72 -4.38
C TRP A 97 10.36 6.48 -3.22
N ASP A 98 9.61 6.76 -2.15
CA ASP A 98 10.12 7.52 -1.00
C ASP A 98 11.18 6.76 -0.19
N TYR A 99 11.03 5.42 -0.13
CA TYR A 99 11.92 4.56 0.63
C TYR A 99 13.07 3.98 -0.20
N GLU A 100 13.06 4.14 -1.52
CA GLU A 100 14.09 3.63 -2.42
C GLU A 100 15.53 3.91 -1.95
N PRO A 101 15.88 5.12 -1.45
CA PRO A 101 17.23 5.40 -0.96
C PRO A 101 17.65 4.55 0.26
N LYS A 102 16.71 3.93 0.95
CA LYS A 102 16.95 3.07 2.13
C LYS A 102 16.99 1.59 1.77
N LEU A 103 16.47 1.22 0.60
CA LEU A 103 16.37 -0.16 0.17
C LEU A 103 17.74 -0.69 -0.25
N LYS A 104 17.99 -1.96 0.06
CA LYS A 104 19.23 -2.67 -0.27
C LYS A 104 18.93 -3.88 -1.14
N ARG A 105 19.86 -4.25 -1.95
CA ARG A 105 19.80 -5.51 -2.71
C ARG A 105 19.56 -6.68 -1.75
N GLY A 106 18.56 -7.46 -2.04
CA GLY A 106 18.18 -8.62 -1.24
C GLY A 106 17.12 -8.36 -0.19
N ASP A 107 16.77 -7.09 0.11
CA ASP A 107 15.68 -6.78 1.03
C ASP A 107 14.39 -7.51 0.63
N ARG A 108 13.73 -8.07 1.62
CA ARG A 108 12.50 -8.85 1.49
C ARG A 108 11.31 -7.98 1.85
N LEU A 109 10.53 -7.63 0.84
CA LEU A 109 9.38 -6.76 0.96
C LEU A 109 8.08 -7.59 0.89
N VAL A 110 7.19 -7.36 1.83
CA VAL A 110 5.80 -7.86 1.76
C VAL A 110 4.90 -6.67 1.46
N LEU A 111 4.23 -6.72 0.31
CA LEU A 111 3.24 -5.75 -0.11
C LEU A 111 1.86 -6.27 0.28
N ALA A 112 1.01 -5.40 0.83
CA ALA A 112 -0.36 -5.77 1.20
C ALA A 112 -1.33 -4.63 0.91
N ALA A 113 -2.45 -4.95 0.28
CA ALA A 113 -3.48 -3.98 -0.07
C ALA A 113 -4.88 -4.52 0.22
N PHE A 114 -5.77 -3.61 0.54
CA PHE A 114 -7.20 -3.84 0.69
C PHE A 114 -7.97 -2.67 0.07
N GLY A 115 -9.06 -2.94 -0.61
CA GLY A 115 -9.82 -1.90 -1.28
C GLY A 115 -11.28 -2.23 -1.52
N GLY A 116 -11.91 -1.38 -2.30
CA GLY A 116 -13.33 -1.50 -2.64
C GLY A 116 -13.62 -2.81 -3.37
N GLY A 117 -14.73 -3.39 -2.98
CA GLY A 117 -15.12 -4.65 -3.59
C GLY A 117 -15.89 -5.57 -2.62
N PHE A 118 -15.47 -6.12 -1.41
CA PHE A 118 -14.07 -5.92 -0.96
C PHE A 118 -13.11 -6.79 -1.74
N THR A 119 -11.90 -6.23 -2.00
CA THR A 119 -10.80 -6.95 -2.62
C THR A 119 -9.52 -6.75 -1.78
N TRP A 120 -8.67 -7.76 -1.76
CA TRP A 120 -7.35 -7.68 -1.12
C TRP A 120 -6.34 -8.48 -1.92
N ALA A 121 -5.10 -8.07 -1.84
CA ALA A 121 -3.98 -8.73 -2.51
C ALA A 121 -2.70 -8.54 -1.70
N GLY A 122 -1.79 -9.50 -1.84
CA GLY A 122 -0.44 -9.42 -1.33
C GLY A 122 0.58 -9.87 -2.37
N ALA A 123 1.80 -9.41 -2.21
CA ALA A 123 2.94 -9.84 -3.01
C ALA A 123 4.20 -9.90 -2.16
N TYR A 124 5.07 -10.84 -2.46
CA TYR A 124 6.45 -10.86 -2.00
C TYR A 124 7.37 -10.36 -3.10
N VAL A 125 8.27 -9.45 -2.73
CA VAL A 125 9.28 -8.91 -3.63
C VAL A 125 10.64 -8.97 -2.95
N GLN A 126 11.63 -9.52 -3.65
CA GLN A 126 13.03 -9.37 -3.27
C GLN A 126 13.62 -8.21 -4.05
N TRP A 127 14.14 -7.20 -3.34
CA TRP A 127 14.66 -5.99 -3.97
C TRP A 127 15.95 -6.28 -4.72
N ALA A 128 16.08 -5.75 -5.95
CA ALA A 128 17.11 -6.20 -6.88
C ALA A 128 18.41 -5.37 -6.86
N TYR A 129 18.42 -4.18 -6.22
CA TYR A 129 19.56 -3.26 -6.24
C TYR A 129 19.65 -2.41 -4.97
N ASP A 130 20.78 -1.73 -4.77
CA ASP A 130 20.93 -0.76 -3.68
C ASP A 130 20.38 0.59 -4.10
N GLY A 131 19.47 1.17 -3.29
CA GLY A 131 18.77 2.41 -3.63
C GLY A 131 19.68 3.62 -3.85
N ALA A 132 20.85 3.65 -3.21
CA ALA A 132 21.86 4.67 -3.44
C ALA A 132 22.46 4.65 -4.86
N THR A 133 22.32 3.51 -5.57
CA THR A 133 22.83 3.31 -6.94
C THR A 133 21.75 3.42 -8.00
N ALA A 134 20.50 3.69 -7.61
CA ALA A 134 19.41 3.89 -8.56
C ALA A 134 19.75 5.05 -9.52
N PRO A 135 19.58 4.89 -10.83
CA PRO A 135 19.83 5.96 -11.77
C PRO A 135 18.87 7.11 -11.47
N LYS A 136 19.43 8.28 -11.12
CA LYS A 136 18.63 9.49 -11.01
C LYS A 136 18.06 9.76 -12.40
N LEU A 137 16.76 9.70 -12.55
CA LEU A 137 16.06 10.16 -13.74
C LEU A 137 16.39 11.65 -13.87
N ASN A 138 17.38 11.98 -14.68
CA ASN A 138 17.69 13.36 -15.04
C ASN A 138 16.45 13.89 -15.79
N GLY A 139 15.57 14.57 -15.06
CA GLY A 139 14.55 15.38 -15.67
C GLY A 139 15.26 16.39 -16.58
N LYS A 140 15.21 16.16 -17.89
CA LYS A 140 15.60 17.20 -18.85
C LYS A 140 14.67 18.39 -18.59
N SER A 141 15.19 19.40 -17.93
CA SER A 141 14.59 20.71 -17.98
C SER A 141 14.67 21.16 -19.44
N ASN A 142 13.54 21.05 -20.15
CA ASN A 142 13.42 21.74 -21.44
C ASN A 142 13.48 23.24 -21.14
N GLY A 143 14.71 23.78 -21.18
CA GLY A 143 14.96 25.20 -21.24
C GLY A 143 14.28 25.69 -22.52
N LYS A 144 13.22 26.44 -22.36
CA LYS A 144 12.76 27.35 -23.41
C LYS A 144 13.79 28.46 -23.51
N SER A 145 14.57 28.41 -24.53
CA SER A 145 15.26 29.62 -25.02
C SER A 145 14.28 30.38 -25.91
N SER A 146 14.00 31.60 -25.48
CA SER A 146 13.56 32.80 -26.23
C SER A 146 12.79 32.59 -27.53
#